data_4a4af71801bc1193aaaafcd08e1f04f4
#
_entry.id   4a4af71801bc1193aaaafcd08e1f04f4
#
_cell.length_a   1.000
_cell.length_b   1.000
_cell.length_c   1.000
_cell.angle_alpha   90.00
_cell.angle_beta   90.00
_cell.angle_gamma   90.00
#
_symmetry.space_group_name_H-M   'P 1'
#
loop_
_entity.id
_entity.type
_entity.pdbx_description
1 polymer ?
#
loop_
_entity_poly.entity_id
_entity_poly.type
_entity_poly.pdbx_seq_one_letter_code
_entity_poly.pdbx_strand_id
1 'polypeptide(L)'
;LVSNAAVFEQSVMAEWDMLIVDEAHHLQWSADEPSIEYLAVEQLSKTTKGVLLLTATPEQLGKESHFARLRLLDADRFPGYEQFIQEEENYEPYAKVIEDLLSDSTLSANDIALIETTMEEGDNRLLLDQLDDADSDTVRQSRDALVEHLLDRHGTGRVLFRNTRAAVKGFPQRRLHSYPLPMPEQYARLSRHKVEHLLCPELGYKQEAGDSHWSIFDPRLAWLKKKCAELQPEKILIITANIETALDITQYLKTQSGLHATAFHEGLSIVERDRAAAFFADFETGSQILVCSEIGSEGRNFQFAHHLILFDLPFNPDLLEQ
;
A
#
# COMPACT_ATOMS: atom_id res chain seq x y z
N LEU A 1 -9.21 -21.33 -4.00
CA LEU A 1 -9.55 -21.64 -5.38
C LEU A 1 -8.41 -22.41 -6.05
N VAL A 2 -7.22 -21.86 -6.10
CA VAL A 2 -6.04 -22.41 -6.78
C VAL A 2 -5.59 -23.77 -6.21
N SER A 3 -5.79 -23.98 -4.91
CA SER A 3 -5.40 -25.24 -4.22
C SER A 3 -6.27 -26.46 -4.58
N ASN A 4 -7.38 -26.26 -5.31
CA ASN A 4 -8.30 -27.33 -5.70
C ASN A 4 -8.61 -27.27 -7.20
N ALA A 5 -7.95 -28.12 -7.99
CA ALA A 5 -8.07 -28.13 -9.45
C ALA A 5 -9.52 -28.29 -9.94
N ALA A 6 -10.32 -29.14 -9.32
CA ALA A 6 -11.70 -29.38 -9.74
C ALA A 6 -12.59 -28.14 -9.50
N VAL A 7 -12.38 -27.42 -8.39
CA VAL A 7 -13.08 -26.15 -8.11
C VAL A 7 -12.64 -25.07 -9.09
N PHE A 8 -11.35 -25.02 -9.41
CA PHE A 8 -10.82 -24.07 -10.37
C PHE A 8 -11.38 -24.29 -11.78
N GLU A 9 -11.40 -25.53 -12.28
CA GLU A 9 -12.02 -25.86 -13.57
C GLU A 9 -13.51 -25.48 -13.63
N GLN A 10 -14.25 -25.76 -12.57
CA GLN A 10 -15.66 -25.33 -12.47
C GLN A 10 -15.79 -23.81 -12.52
N SER A 11 -14.88 -23.10 -11.86
CA SER A 11 -14.88 -21.62 -11.86
C SER A 11 -14.61 -21.04 -13.24
N VAL A 12 -13.68 -21.63 -14.02
CA VAL A 12 -13.40 -21.19 -15.38
C VAL A 12 -14.59 -21.45 -16.33
N MET A 13 -15.34 -22.55 -16.10
CA MET A 13 -16.51 -22.89 -16.92
C MET A 13 -17.80 -22.14 -16.55
N ALA A 14 -17.79 -21.37 -15.45
CA ALA A 14 -19.01 -20.79 -14.91
C ALA A 14 -19.50 -19.51 -15.62
N GLU A 15 -18.81 -19.05 -16.67
CA GLU A 15 -19.19 -17.87 -17.49
C GLU A 15 -19.55 -16.63 -16.65
N TRP A 16 -18.65 -16.21 -15.79
CA TRP A 16 -18.83 -15.05 -14.91
C TRP A 16 -18.99 -13.74 -15.69
N ASP A 17 -19.89 -12.88 -15.25
CA ASP A 17 -20.03 -11.54 -15.81
C ASP A 17 -18.93 -10.60 -15.33
N MET A 18 -18.44 -10.77 -14.09
CA MET A 18 -17.41 -9.93 -13.50
C MET A 18 -16.47 -10.75 -12.59
N LEU A 19 -15.18 -10.51 -12.72
CA LEU A 19 -14.12 -10.97 -11.84
C LEU A 19 -13.64 -9.79 -11.00
N ILE A 20 -13.71 -9.93 -9.68
CA ILE A 20 -13.15 -8.94 -8.73
C ILE A 20 -11.99 -9.60 -8.01
N VAL A 21 -10.82 -8.99 -8.10
CA VAL A 21 -9.60 -9.42 -7.40
C VAL A 21 -9.25 -8.35 -6.38
N ASP A 22 -9.42 -8.67 -5.11
CA ASP A 22 -8.97 -7.80 -4.01
C ASP A 22 -7.50 -8.03 -3.72
N GLU A 23 -6.81 -6.98 -3.25
CA GLU A 23 -5.37 -6.98 -2.97
C GLU A 23 -4.54 -7.51 -4.16
N ALA A 24 -4.85 -7.02 -5.36
CA ALA A 24 -4.23 -7.49 -6.60
C ALA A 24 -2.70 -7.29 -6.66
N HIS A 25 -2.12 -6.56 -5.71
CA HIS A 25 -0.67 -6.44 -5.57
C HIS A 25 0.00 -7.74 -5.14
N HIS A 26 -0.72 -8.70 -4.56
CA HIS A 26 -0.19 -10.03 -4.25
C HIS A 26 -0.02 -10.94 -5.48
N LEU A 27 -0.57 -10.56 -6.65
CA LEU A 27 -0.37 -11.29 -7.89
C LEU A 27 1.06 -11.06 -8.40
N GLN A 28 1.99 -11.89 -7.96
CA GLN A 28 3.39 -11.81 -8.39
C GLN A 28 3.55 -12.33 -9.82
N TRP A 29 4.29 -11.57 -10.62
CA TRP A 29 4.58 -11.93 -11.99
C TRP A 29 6.02 -11.57 -12.35
N SER A 30 6.66 -12.46 -13.07
CA SER A 30 7.88 -12.20 -13.83
C SER A 30 7.75 -12.86 -15.20
N ALA A 31 8.55 -12.41 -16.17
CA ALA A 31 8.49 -12.95 -17.54
C ALA A 31 8.82 -14.46 -17.58
N ASP A 32 9.70 -14.92 -16.69
CA ASP A 32 10.16 -16.30 -16.64
C ASP A 32 9.30 -17.19 -15.73
N GLU A 33 8.77 -16.66 -14.62
CA GLU A 33 8.11 -17.47 -13.59
C GLU A 33 6.94 -16.71 -12.93
N PRO A 34 5.78 -16.60 -13.62
CA PRO A 34 4.58 -16.01 -13.01
C PRO A 34 4.02 -16.90 -11.89
N SER A 35 3.47 -16.32 -10.83
CA SER A 35 2.86 -17.06 -9.73
C SER A 35 1.63 -17.87 -10.17
N ILE A 36 1.32 -18.92 -9.45
CA ILE A 36 0.15 -19.78 -9.72
C ILE A 36 -1.14 -18.96 -9.59
N GLU A 37 -1.18 -18.05 -8.64
CA GLU A 37 -2.30 -17.13 -8.41
C GLU A 37 -2.50 -16.19 -9.60
N TYR A 38 -1.41 -15.63 -10.14
CA TYR A 38 -1.49 -14.79 -11.33
C TYR A 38 -2.02 -15.56 -12.54
N LEU A 39 -1.48 -16.76 -12.80
CA LEU A 39 -1.93 -17.61 -13.91
C LEU A 39 -3.41 -18.00 -13.79
N ALA A 40 -3.87 -18.26 -12.59
CA ALA A 40 -5.29 -18.57 -12.34
C ALA A 40 -6.18 -17.35 -12.63
N VAL A 41 -5.78 -16.16 -12.19
CA VAL A 41 -6.51 -14.92 -12.49
C VAL A 41 -6.47 -14.60 -14.00
N GLU A 42 -5.33 -14.79 -14.66
CA GLU A 42 -5.20 -14.62 -16.11
C GLU A 42 -6.13 -15.56 -16.88
N GLN A 43 -6.27 -16.81 -16.45
CA GLN A 43 -7.20 -17.73 -17.09
C GLN A 43 -8.66 -17.33 -16.89
N LEU A 44 -9.03 -16.89 -15.68
CA LEU A 44 -10.38 -16.41 -15.40
C LEU A 44 -10.69 -15.10 -16.13
N SER A 45 -9.73 -14.18 -16.23
CA SER A 45 -9.93 -12.91 -16.94
C SER A 45 -10.26 -13.09 -18.43
N LYS A 46 -9.68 -14.11 -19.07
CA LYS A 46 -9.95 -14.44 -20.48
C LYS A 46 -11.38 -14.93 -20.75
N THR A 47 -12.06 -15.47 -19.72
CA THR A 47 -13.41 -16.02 -19.84
C THR A 47 -14.49 -15.13 -19.20
N THR A 48 -14.09 -14.05 -18.55
CA THR A 48 -14.98 -13.13 -17.84
C THR A 48 -15.18 -11.84 -18.65
N LYS A 49 -16.41 -11.29 -18.66
CA LYS A 49 -16.75 -10.10 -19.43
C LYS A 49 -16.15 -8.82 -18.88
N GLY A 50 -15.96 -8.72 -17.56
CA GLY A 50 -15.38 -7.56 -16.91
C GLY A 50 -14.41 -7.98 -15.80
N VAL A 51 -13.32 -7.25 -15.65
CA VAL A 51 -12.30 -7.49 -14.62
C VAL A 51 -12.10 -6.22 -13.80
N LEU A 52 -12.15 -6.34 -12.48
CA LEU A 52 -11.85 -5.27 -11.53
C LEU A 52 -10.73 -5.73 -10.59
N LEU A 53 -9.60 -5.05 -10.64
CA LEU A 53 -8.48 -5.26 -9.74
C LEU A 53 -8.45 -4.15 -8.70
N LEU A 54 -8.53 -4.52 -7.43
CA LEU A 54 -8.45 -3.61 -6.29
C LEU A 54 -7.07 -3.73 -5.66
N THR A 55 -6.40 -2.60 -5.42
CA THR A 55 -5.09 -2.56 -4.76
C THR A 55 -4.87 -1.20 -4.11
N ALA A 56 -4.24 -1.19 -2.94
CA ALA A 56 -3.81 0.05 -2.27
C ALA A 56 -2.60 0.69 -2.98
N THR A 57 -1.77 -0.10 -3.64
CA THR A 57 -0.45 0.29 -4.15
C THR A 57 -0.22 -0.22 -5.57
N PRO A 58 -0.84 0.41 -6.60
CA PRO A 58 -0.80 -0.12 -7.97
C PRO A 58 0.59 -0.09 -8.63
N GLU A 59 1.50 0.80 -8.20
CA GLU A 59 2.79 1.04 -8.86
C GLU A 59 4.01 0.59 -8.03
N GLN A 60 3.84 0.27 -6.76
CA GLN A 60 4.94 0.13 -5.79
C GLN A 60 5.74 -1.18 -5.90
N LEU A 61 5.20 -2.23 -6.52
CA LEU A 61 5.89 -3.52 -6.67
C LEU A 61 6.77 -3.63 -7.93
N GLY A 62 7.15 -2.48 -8.50
CA GLY A 62 7.98 -2.40 -9.69
C GLY A 62 7.21 -2.52 -11.00
N LYS A 63 7.91 -2.18 -12.10
CA LYS A 63 7.33 -2.10 -13.45
C LYS A 63 6.76 -3.43 -13.96
N GLU A 64 7.37 -4.56 -13.60
CA GLU A 64 6.89 -5.89 -13.99
C GLU A 64 5.50 -6.19 -13.39
N SER A 65 5.33 -5.95 -12.11
CA SER A 65 4.05 -6.16 -11.43
C SER A 65 2.97 -5.19 -11.90
N HIS A 66 3.35 -3.97 -12.24
CA HIS A 66 2.42 -3.00 -12.83
C HIS A 66 1.96 -3.45 -14.22
N PHE A 67 2.88 -3.80 -15.10
CA PHE A 67 2.59 -4.37 -16.42
C PHE A 67 1.67 -5.58 -16.32
N ALA A 68 1.98 -6.50 -15.43
CA ALA A 68 1.20 -7.73 -15.27
C ALA A 68 -0.28 -7.47 -14.95
N ARG A 69 -0.56 -6.49 -14.09
CA ARG A 69 -1.94 -6.09 -13.76
C ARG A 69 -2.64 -5.40 -14.93
N LEU A 70 -1.95 -4.54 -15.66
CA LEU A 70 -2.51 -3.91 -16.87
C LEU A 70 -2.83 -4.96 -17.93
N ARG A 71 -1.97 -5.97 -18.11
CA ARG A 71 -2.18 -7.09 -19.03
C ARG A 71 -3.40 -7.94 -18.65
N LEU A 72 -3.70 -8.11 -17.36
CA LEU A 72 -4.93 -8.79 -16.94
C LEU A 72 -6.21 -8.01 -17.32
N LEU A 73 -6.12 -6.68 -17.40
CA LEU A 73 -7.24 -5.82 -17.79
C LEU A 73 -7.41 -5.73 -19.32
N ASP A 74 -6.29 -5.67 -20.06
CA ASP A 74 -6.29 -5.55 -21.51
C ASP A 74 -5.01 -6.18 -22.09
N ALA A 75 -5.09 -7.47 -22.41
CA ALA A 75 -3.95 -8.23 -22.94
C ALA A 75 -3.59 -7.82 -24.37
N ASP A 76 -4.54 -7.28 -25.15
CA ASP A 76 -4.31 -6.84 -26.54
C ASP A 76 -3.51 -5.53 -26.57
N ARG A 77 -3.77 -4.64 -25.60
CA ARG A 77 -3.02 -3.39 -25.44
C ARG A 77 -1.65 -3.60 -24.81
N PHE A 78 -1.51 -4.55 -23.89
CA PHE A 78 -0.27 -4.84 -23.18
C PHE A 78 0.26 -6.24 -23.52
N PRO A 79 0.69 -6.48 -24.79
CA PRO A 79 1.05 -7.83 -25.24
C PRO A 79 2.40 -8.31 -24.70
N GLY A 80 3.35 -7.41 -24.43
CA GLY A 80 4.71 -7.73 -24.03
C GLY A 80 5.33 -6.71 -23.10
N TYR A 81 6.15 -7.21 -22.15
CA TYR A 81 6.80 -6.36 -21.16
C TYR A 81 7.83 -5.40 -21.77
N GLU A 82 8.62 -5.86 -22.74
CA GLU A 82 9.63 -5.01 -23.41
C GLU A 82 8.97 -3.81 -24.14
N GLN A 83 7.84 -4.06 -24.79
CA GLN A 83 7.08 -3.01 -25.47
C GLN A 83 6.50 -2.02 -24.44
N PHE A 84 5.98 -2.52 -23.33
CA PHE A 84 5.47 -1.69 -22.25
C PHE A 84 6.55 -0.76 -21.66
N ILE A 85 7.78 -1.26 -21.44
CA ILE A 85 8.89 -0.44 -20.97
C ILE A 85 9.25 0.66 -21.97
N GLN A 86 9.29 0.35 -23.27
CA GLN A 86 9.54 1.35 -24.30
C GLN A 86 8.44 2.43 -24.36
N GLU A 87 7.18 2.03 -24.22
CA GLU A 87 6.06 2.97 -24.17
C GLU A 87 6.12 3.85 -22.89
N GLU A 88 6.49 3.27 -21.74
CA GLU A 88 6.61 3.99 -20.49
C GLU A 88 7.77 5.01 -20.51
N GLU A 89 8.93 4.64 -21.07
CA GLU A 89 10.04 5.57 -21.28
C GLU A 89 9.67 6.74 -22.19
N ASN A 90 8.85 6.47 -23.20
CA ASN A 90 8.33 7.50 -24.09
C ASN A 90 7.24 8.37 -23.44
N TYR A 91 6.59 7.88 -22.37
CA TYR A 91 5.54 8.59 -21.64
C TYR A 91 6.07 9.62 -20.62
N GLU A 92 7.27 9.44 -20.09
CA GLU A 92 7.84 10.33 -19.08
C GLU A 92 7.82 11.82 -19.47
N PRO A 93 8.15 12.21 -20.71
CA PRO A 93 8.02 13.61 -21.15
C PRO A 93 6.58 14.13 -21.12
N TYR A 94 5.59 13.27 -21.44
CA TYR A 94 4.18 13.65 -21.43
C TYR A 94 3.63 13.80 -20.02
N ALA A 95 4.07 12.96 -19.09
CA ALA A 95 3.67 13.05 -17.68
C ALA A 95 4.03 14.41 -17.10
N LYS A 96 5.20 14.96 -17.44
CA LYS A 96 5.62 16.31 -17.03
C LYS A 96 4.72 17.39 -17.64
N VAL A 97 4.39 17.28 -18.91
CA VAL A 97 3.49 18.23 -19.59
C VAL A 97 2.10 18.22 -18.95
N ILE A 98 1.59 17.04 -18.58
CA ILE A 98 0.31 16.90 -17.88
C ILE A 98 0.38 17.56 -16.51
N GLU A 99 1.47 17.38 -15.75
CA GLU A 99 1.68 18.03 -14.47
C GLU A 99 1.70 19.57 -14.59
N ASP A 100 2.40 20.09 -15.60
CA ASP A 100 2.46 21.53 -15.89
C ASP A 100 1.09 22.11 -16.31
N LEU A 101 0.30 21.33 -17.08
CA LEU A 101 -1.09 21.68 -17.41
C LEU A 101 -2.00 21.72 -16.18
N LEU A 102 -1.88 20.74 -15.26
CA LEU A 102 -2.70 20.64 -14.06
C LEU A 102 -2.32 21.66 -12.97
N SER A 103 -1.05 22.09 -12.92
CA SER A 103 -0.54 23.06 -11.94
C SER A 103 -0.66 24.52 -12.37
N ASP A 104 -1.35 24.81 -13.47
CA ASP A 104 -1.45 26.15 -14.09
C ASP A 104 -0.09 26.78 -14.41
N SER A 105 0.96 25.96 -14.57
CA SER A 105 2.29 26.38 -14.98
C SER A 105 2.32 26.81 -16.46
N THR A 106 3.27 27.69 -16.80
CA THR A 106 3.51 28.06 -18.22
C THR A 106 4.23 26.92 -18.92
N LEU A 107 3.65 26.46 -20.03
CA LEU A 107 4.26 25.43 -20.88
C LEU A 107 5.53 25.99 -21.54
N SER A 108 6.58 25.19 -21.56
CA SER A 108 7.79 25.53 -22.31
C SER A 108 7.59 25.31 -23.82
N ALA A 109 8.45 25.91 -24.65
CA ALA A 109 8.42 25.69 -26.10
C ALA A 109 8.59 24.22 -26.47
N ASN A 110 9.31 23.42 -25.64
CA ASN A 110 9.47 21.99 -25.84
C ASN A 110 8.19 21.23 -25.50
N ASP A 111 7.44 21.65 -24.50
CA ASP A 111 6.18 21.04 -24.11
C ASP A 111 5.12 21.25 -25.20
N ILE A 112 5.05 22.47 -25.75
CA ILE A 112 4.16 22.80 -26.87
C ILE A 112 4.52 21.95 -28.10
N ALA A 113 5.81 21.88 -28.46
CA ALA A 113 6.27 21.06 -29.58
C ALA A 113 5.96 19.57 -29.36
N LEU A 114 6.04 19.08 -28.14
CA LEU A 114 5.69 17.69 -27.80
C LEU A 114 4.20 17.44 -27.98
N ILE A 115 3.34 18.37 -27.52
CA ILE A 115 1.89 18.30 -27.73
C ILE A 115 1.58 18.32 -29.23
N GLU A 116 2.20 19.22 -30.01
CA GLU A 116 1.97 19.34 -31.47
C GLU A 116 2.40 18.07 -32.24
N THR A 117 3.54 17.46 -31.88
CA THR A 117 4.03 16.24 -32.55
C THR A 117 3.21 15.00 -32.24
N THR A 118 2.55 14.98 -31.11
CA THR A 118 1.74 13.84 -30.67
C THR A 118 0.36 13.81 -31.33
N MET A 119 -0.09 14.96 -31.80
CA MET A 119 -1.48 15.19 -32.18
C MET A 119 -1.60 15.60 -33.63
N GLU A 120 -1.73 14.60 -34.52
CA GLU A 120 -1.90 14.82 -35.97
C GLU A 120 -3.26 15.46 -36.35
N GLU A 121 -4.17 15.71 -35.42
CA GLU A 121 -5.51 16.22 -35.68
C GLU A 121 -5.67 17.70 -35.25
N GLY A 122 -6.25 18.50 -36.15
CA GLY A 122 -6.35 19.98 -36.06
C GLY A 122 -7.07 20.56 -34.83
N ASP A 123 -7.77 19.76 -34.02
CA ASP A 123 -8.51 20.24 -32.85
C ASP A 123 -7.58 20.68 -31.70
N ASN A 124 -6.39 20.13 -31.61
CA ASN A 124 -5.47 20.40 -30.51
C ASN A 124 -4.68 21.70 -30.68
N ARG A 125 -4.49 22.13 -31.93
CA ARG A 125 -3.88 23.43 -32.21
C ARG A 125 -4.80 24.56 -31.79
N LEU A 126 -6.11 24.38 -31.90
CA LEU A 126 -7.11 25.31 -31.40
C LEU A 126 -7.08 25.37 -29.85
N LEU A 127 -6.90 24.25 -29.17
CA LEU A 127 -6.78 24.20 -27.70
C LEU A 127 -5.49 24.87 -27.22
N LEU A 128 -4.37 24.69 -27.93
CA LEU A 128 -3.11 25.37 -27.61
C LEU A 128 -3.22 26.89 -27.80
N ASP A 129 -3.83 27.33 -28.91
CA ASP A 129 -4.07 28.77 -29.20
C ASP A 129 -4.98 29.42 -28.14
N GLN A 130 -5.91 28.66 -27.58
CA GLN A 130 -6.80 29.10 -26.49
C GLN A 130 -6.14 29.21 -25.11
N LEU A 131 -4.95 28.64 -24.91
CA LEU A 131 -4.20 28.79 -23.66
C LEU A 131 -3.71 30.25 -23.45
N ASP A 132 -3.60 31.02 -24.50
CA ASP A 132 -3.23 32.44 -24.46
C ASP A 132 -4.46 33.37 -24.43
N ASP A 133 -5.68 32.84 -24.27
CA ASP A 133 -6.91 33.63 -24.22
C ASP A 133 -6.99 34.47 -22.93
N ALA A 134 -7.64 35.61 -23.02
CA ALA A 134 -7.87 36.52 -21.87
C ALA A 134 -8.95 35.99 -20.91
N ASP A 135 -9.78 35.03 -21.34
CA ASP A 135 -10.83 34.41 -20.54
C ASP A 135 -10.31 33.20 -19.77
N SER A 136 -10.29 33.32 -18.42
CA SER A 136 -9.79 32.25 -17.53
C SER A 136 -10.60 30.96 -17.61
N ASP A 137 -11.88 31.01 -17.94
CA ASP A 137 -12.71 29.81 -18.05
C ASP A 137 -12.40 29.04 -19.34
N THR A 138 -12.15 29.77 -20.43
CA THR A 138 -11.71 29.18 -21.71
C THR A 138 -10.34 28.52 -21.57
N VAL A 139 -9.38 29.19 -20.93
CA VAL A 139 -8.03 28.63 -20.66
C VAL A 139 -8.13 27.35 -19.85
N ARG A 140 -8.93 27.34 -18.78
CA ARG A 140 -9.11 26.17 -17.94
C ARG A 140 -9.73 24.98 -18.70
N GLN A 141 -10.79 25.24 -19.47
CA GLN A 141 -11.42 24.19 -20.29
C GLN A 141 -10.46 23.62 -21.32
N SER A 142 -9.63 24.45 -21.94
CA SER A 142 -8.63 24.00 -22.92
C SER A 142 -7.52 23.18 -22.27
N ARG A 143 -7.07 23.54 -21.06
CA ARG A 143 -6.12 22.73 -20.27
C ARG A 143 -6.71 21.37 -19.91
N ASP A 144 -7.92 21.33 -19.38
CA ASP A 144 -8.61 20.08 -19.01
C ASP A 144 -8.78 19.17 -20.23
N ALA A 145 -9.15 19.73 -21.40
CA ALA A 145 -9.29 18.99 -22.65
C ALA A 145 -7.93 18.43 -23.15
N LEU A 146 -6.85 19.23 -23.07
CA LEU A 146 -5.51 18.76 -23.45
C LEU A 146 -5.03 17.64 -22.52
N VAL A 147 -5.26 17.74 -21.22
CA VAL A 147 -4.95 16.68 -20.24
C VAL A 147 -5.72 15.41 -20.58
N GLU A 148 -7.02 15.50 -20.84
CA GLU A 148 -7.85 14.35 -21.21
C GLU A 148 -7.34 13.67 -22.49
N HIS A 149 -7.01 14.45 -23.52
CA HIS A 149 -6.47 13.93 -24.78
C HIS A 149 -5.11 13.24 -24.60
N LEU A 150 -4.20 13.83 -23.81
CA LEU A 150 -2.88 13.24 -23.54
C LEU A 150 -3.01 11.94 -22.73
N LEU A 151 -3.87 11.91 -21.71
CA LEU A 151 -4.14 10.72 -20.93
C LEU A 151 -4.81 9.61 -21.75
N ASP A 152 -5.75 9.95 -22.63
CA ASP A 152 -6.43 8.99 -23.48
C ASP A 152 -5.50 8.32 -24.49
N ARG A 153 -4.52 9.06 -25.00
CA ARG A 153 -3.63 8.56 -26.05
C ARG A 153 -2.41 7.83 -25.48
N HIS A 154 -1.86 8.31 -24.39
CA HIS A 154 -0.59 7.81 -23.84
C HIS A 154 -0.71 7.21 -22.45
N GLY A 155 -1.77 7.51 -21.71
CA GLY A 155 -1.93 7.09 -20.33
C GLY A 155 -2.66 5.77 -20.12
N THR A 156 -2.59 5.27 -18.90
CA THR A 156 -3.40 4.15 -18.40
C THR A 156 -4.77 4.63 -17.87
N GLY A 157 -5.13 5.91 -18.12
CA GLY A 157 -6.27 6.59 -17.52
C GLY A 157 -7.65 5.97 -17.76
N ARG A 158 -7.79 5.10 -18.78
CA ARG A 158 -9.04 4.35 -19.04
C ARG A 158 -9.18 3.09 -18.20
N VAL A 159 -8.07 2.57 -17.64
CA VAL A 159 -8.04 1.30 -16.91
C VAL A 159 -7.59 1.46 -15.46
N LEU A 160 -6.96 2.59 -15.10
CA LEU A 160 -6.43 2.86 -13.78
C LEU A 160 -7.16 4.05 -13.14
N PHE A 161 -7.85 3.80 -12.02
CA PHE A 161 -8.50 4.84 -11.21
C PHE A 161 -7.78 4.93 -9.86
N ARG A 162 -7.17 6.08 -9.57
CA ARG A 162 -6.47 6.31 -8.31
C ARG A 162 -7.22 7.33 -7.44
N ASN A 163 -7.64 6.88 -6.25
CA ASN A 163 -8.16 7.77 -5.23
C ASN A 163 -7.07 8.05 -4.19
N THR A 164 -6.69 9.31 -4.03
CA THR A 164 -5.79 9.72 -2.96
C THR A 164 -6.59 10.25 -1.77
N ARG A 165 -6.07 10.10 -0.55
CA ARG A 165 -6.73 10.65 0.64
C ARG A 165 -6.93 12.18 0.55
N ALA A 166 -6.04 12.88 -0.15
CA ALA A 166 -6.14 14.31 -0.37
C ALA A 166 -7.32 14.69 -1.28
N ALA A 167 -7.66 13.84 -2.26
CA ALA A 167 -8.75 14.06 -3.19
C ALA A 167 -10.14 13.73 -2.59
N VAL A 168 -10.19 12.85 -1.59
CA VAL A 168 -11.46 12.40 -0.97
C VAL A 168 -11.75 13.21 0.28
N LYS A 169 -12.85 13.97 0.28
CA LYS A 169 -13.29 14.76 1.44
C LYS A 169 -13.82 13.86 2.56
N GLY A 170 -13.50 14.22 3.81
CA GLY A 170 -14.07 13.57 4.99
C GLY A 170 -13.14 12.55 5.68
N PHE A 171 -11.96 12.29 5.16
CA PHE A 171 -10.97 11.48 5.87
C PHE A 171 -10.33 12.26 7.04
N PRO A 172 -10.18 11.64 8.22
CA PRO A 172 -9.48 12.25 9.34
C PRO A 172 -8.00 12.46 8.99
N GLN A 173 -7.44 13.58 9.49
CA GLN A 173 -6.03 13.87 9.30
C GLN A 173 -5.16 12.91 10.12
N ARG A 174 -4.14 12.33 9.49
CA ARG A 174 -3.06 11.62 10.18
C ARG A 174 -2.10 12.64 10.79
N ARG A 175 -1.74 12.47 12.06
CA ARG A 175 -0.73 13.28 12.75
C ARG A 175 0.40 12.38 13.20
N LEU A 176 1.59 12.61 12.67
CA LEU A 176 2.80 11.91 13.07
C LEU A 176 3.36 12.52 14.36
N HIS A 177 3.60 11.66 15.35
CA HIS A 177 4.28 12.00 16.59
C HIS A 177 5.54 11.14 16.73
N SER A 178 6.71 11.74 16.68
CA SER A 178 7.99 11.07 16.88
C SER A 178 8.44 11.22 18.33
N TYR A 179 8.87 10.10 18.93
CA TYR A 179 9.36 10.04 20.32
C TYR A 179 10.78 9.48 20.35
N PRO A 180 11.81 10.31 20.26
CA PRO A 180 13.19 9.84 20.34
C PRO A 180 13.48 9.29 21.75
N LEU A 181 13.99 8.06 21.80
CA LEU A 181 14.33 7.36 23.03
C LEU A 181 15.84 7.07 23.07
N PRO A 182 16.44 7.03 24.27
CA PRO A 182 17.87 6.72 24.37
C PRO A 182 18.15 5.27 23.95
N MET A 183 19.24 5.06 23.22
CA MET A 183 19.66 3.71 22.82
C MET A 183 20.30 3.00 24.04
N PRO A 184 19.84 1.80 24.41
CA PRO A 184 20.49 1.00 25.45
C PRO A 184 21.91 0.59 25.07
N GLU A 185 22.81 0.49 26.07
CA GLU A 185 24.19 0.03 25.83
C GLU A 185 24.25 -1.39 25.26
N GLN A 186 23.27 -2.23 25.61
CA GLN A 186 23.14 -3.59 25.11
C GLN A 186 22.97 -3.62 23.60
N TYR A 187 22.18 -2.71 23.04
CA TYR A 187 21.99 -2.59 21.60
C TYR A 187 23.16 -1.89 20.88
N ALA A 188 23.85 -1.00 21.57
CA ALA A 188 25.02 -0.32 21.01
C ALA A 188 26.17 -1.27 20.67
N ARG A 189 26.20 -2.45 21.28
CA ARG A 189 27.22 -3.50 21.10
C ARG A 189 26.85 -4.51 20.00
N LEU A 190 25.63 -4.50 19.50
CA LEU A 190 25.18 -5.43 18.46
C LEU A 190 25.90 -5.18 17.13
N SER A 191 26.06 -6.24 16.37
CA SER A 191 26.60 -6.16 15.01
C SER A 191 25.67 -5.33 14.12
N ARG A 192 26.20 -4.23 13.57
CA ARG A 192 25.45 -3.33 12.67
C ARG A 192 25.45 -3.78 11.21
N HIS A 193 25.88 -5.00 10.92
CA HIS A 193 25.99 -5.50 9.56
C HIS A 193 24.65 -5.93 8.96
N LYS A 194 23.64 -6.13 9.77
CA LYS A 194 22.28 -6.49 9.33
C LYS A 194 21.33 -5.31 9.57
N VAL A 195 20.68 -4.84 8.52
CA VAL A 195 19.67 -3.76 8.59
C VAL A 195 18.52 -4.15 9.54
N GLU A 196 18.16 -5.42 9.55
CA GLU A 196 17.16 -6.00 10.46
C GLU A 196 17.45 -5.70 11.93
N HIS A 197 18.72 -5.83 12.36
CA HIS A 197 19.14 -5.53 13.73
C HIS A 197 19.11 -4.02 14.05
N LEU A 198 19.05 -3.15 13.07
CA LEU A 198 18.90 -1.71 13.28
C LEU A 198 17.45 -1.32 13.51
N LEU A 199 16.52 -1.96 12.81
CA LEU A 199 15.09 -1.70 12.92
C LEU A 199 14.45 -2.50 14.08
N CYS A 200 14.90 -3.74 14.30
CA CYS A 200 14.43 -4.65 15.35
C CYS A 200 15.59 -5.09 16.25
N PRO A 201 16.18 -4.18 17.06
CA PRO A 201 17.40 -4.48 17.82
C PRO A 201 17.19 -5.57 18.89
N GLU A 202 15.98 -5.79 19.37
CA GLU A 202 15.63 -6.87 20.27
C GLU A 202 15.86 -8.25 19.67
N LEU A 203 15.64 -8.41 18.36
CA LEU A 203 15.92 -9.68 17.66
C LEU A 203 17.42 -9.93 17.55
N GLY A 204 18.19 -8.88 17.21
CA GLY A 204 19.65 -8.96 17.20
C GLY A 204 20.19 -9.34 18.57
N TYR A 205 19.65 -8.74 19.61
CA TYR A 205 20.05 -9.04 20.99
C TYR A 205 19.75 -10.49 21.38
N LYS A 206 18.54 -10.99 21.09
CA LYS A 206 18.18 -12.40 21.32
C LYS A 206 19.14 -13.37 20.63
N GLN A 207 19.50 -13.07 19.37
CA GLN A 207 20.39 -13.92 18.57
C GLN A 207 21.84 -13.90 19.07
N GLU A 208 22.38 -12.75 19.43
CA GLU A 208 23.79 -12.60 19.79
C GLU A 208 24.06 -12.88 21.29
N ALA A 209 23.17 -12.45 22.17
CA ALA A 209 23.32 -12.63 23.60
C ALA A 209 22.71 -13.93 24.14
N GLY A 210 21.88 -14.60 23.35
CA GLY A 210 21.15 -15.80 23.80
C GLY A 210 20.16 -15.54 24.93
N ASP A 211 19.82 -14.26 25.17
CA ASP A 211 18.96 -13.81 26.26
C ASP A 211 17.66 -13.25 25.69
N SER A 212 16.53 -13.71 26.22
CA SER A 212 15.20 -13.26 25.83
C SER A 212 14.69 -12.07 26.63
N HIS A 213 15.44 -11.59 27.64
CA HIS A 213 14.96 -10.59 28.59
C HIS A 213 15.20 -9.13 28.14
N TRP A 214 15.15 -8.85 26.86
CA TRP A 214 15.30 -7.49 26.30
C TRP A 214 14.27 -6.51 26.87
N SER A 215 13.11 -6.99 27.24
CA SER A 215 12.00 -6.20 27.79
C SER A 215 12.32 -5.49 29.12
N ILE A 216 13.39 -5.90 29.81
CA ILE A 216 13.77 -5.32 31.11
C ILE A 216 14.46 -3.96 30.94
N PHE A 217 15.25 -3.79 29.89
CA PHE A 217 16.07 -2.60 29.71
C PHE A 217 15.66 -1.72 28.51
N ASP A 218 14.79 -2.21 27.61
CA ASP A 218 14.38 -1.48 26.43
C ASP A 218 13.45 -0.30 26.80
N PRO A 219 13.87 0.95 26.55
CA PRO A 219 13.10 2.13 26.91
C PRO A 219 11.78 2.24 26.14
N ARG A 220 11.65 1.57 24.98
CA ARG A 220 10.40 1.55 24.21
C ARG A 220 9.26 0.94 25.02
N LEU A 221 9.53 -0.11 25.81
CA LEU A 221 8.50 -0.77 26.63
C LEU A 221 8.06 0.09 27.80
N ALA A 222 8.99 0.76 28.49
CA ALA A 222 8.67 1.69 29.54
C ALA A 222 7.83 2.88 29.02
N TRP A 223 8.19 3.37 27.83
CA TRP A 223 7.44 4.41 27.14
C TRP A 223 6.04 3.92 26.73
N LEU A 224 5.92 2.72 26.14
CA LEU A 224 4.63 2.12 25.78
C LEU A 224 3.70 2.00 26.98
N LYS A 225 4.19 1.45 28.09
CA LYS A 225 3.44 1.35 29.35
C LYS A 225 2.85 2.70 29.76
N LYS A 226 3.68 3.73 29.79
CA LYS A 226 3.26 5.09 30.16
C LYS A 226 2.25 5.63 29.17
N LYS A 227 2.54 5.52 27.86
CA LYS A 227 1.69 6.09 26.81
C LYS A 227 0.33 5.39 26.73
N CYS A 228 0.28 4.09 26.81
CA CYS A 228 -0.97 3.34 26.83
C CYS A 228 -1.83 3.69 28.06
N ALA A 229 -1.21 3.89 29.24
CA ALA A 229 -1.94 4.34 30.42
C ALA A 229 -2.48 5.77 30.28
N GLU A 230 -1.72 6.70 29.67
CA GLU A 230 -2.16 8.07 29.40
C GLU A 230 -3.35 8.13 28.44
N LEU A 231 -3.42 7.20 27.49
CA LEU A 231 -4.46 7.16 26.44
C LEU A 231 -5.72 6.40 26.87
N GLN A 232 -5.79 5.86 28.10
CA GLN A 232 -7.03 5.24 28.54
C GLN A 232 -8.21 6.22 28.55
N PRO A 233 -9.42 5.81 28.11
CA PRO A 233 -9.84 4.46 27.70
C PRO A 233 -9.72 4.17 26.19
N GLU A 234 -8.99 4.98 25.43
CA GLU A 234 -8.90 4.89 23.95
C GLU A 234 -8.31 3.55 23.50
N LYS A 235 -8.77 3.07 22.33
CA LYS A 235 -8.25 1.87 21.69
C LYS A 235 -6.93 2.17 20.97
N ILE A 236 -5.93 1.31 21.18
CA ILE A 236 -4.57 1.49 20.67
C ILE A 236 -4.18 0.26 19.83
N LEU A 237 -3.78 0.49 18.60
CA LEU A 237 -3.19 -0.52 17.73
C LEU A 237 -1.66 -0.36 17.78
N ILE A 238 -0.94 -1.42 18.11
CA ILE A 238 0.52 -1.46 18.08
C ILE A 238 0.93 -2.43 16.98
N ILE A 239 1.77 -2.01 16.06
CA ILE A 239 2.31 -2.85 14.98
C ILE A 239 3.81 -3.07 15.21
N THR A 240 4.23 -4.32 15.05
CA THR A 240 5.64 -4.76 15.06
C THR A 240 5.92 -5.60 13.83
N ALA A 241 7.18 -5.68 13.41
CA ALA A 241 7.59 -6.51 12.29
C ALA A 241 7.52 -8.02 12.58
N ASN A 242 7.49 -8.44 13.86
CA ASN A 242 7.69 -9.84 14.24
C ASN A 242 6.67 -10.35 15.26
N ILE A 243 6.27 -11.62 15.11
CA ILE A 243 5.39 -12.33 16.07
C ILE A 243 5.98 -12.34 17.47
N GLU A 244 7.27 -12.69 17.61
CA GLU A 244 7.91 -12.80 18.92
C GLU A 244 7.90 -11.48 19.68
N THR A 245 8.22 -10.38 19.01
CA THR A 245 8.16 -9.03 19.56
C THR A 245 6.73 -8.68 19.97
N ALA A 246 5.72 -9.02 19.14
CA ALA A 246 4.30 -8.79 19.49
C ALA A 246 3.87 -9.55 20.76
N LEU A 247 4.29 -10.81 20.87
CA LEU A 247 3.99 -11.64 22.05
C LEU A 247 4.67 -11.10 23.31
N ASP A 248 5.96 -10.74 23.21
CA ASP A 248 6.73 -10.19 24.35
C ASP A 248 6.14 -8.86 24.85
N ILE A 249 5.77 -7.95 23.92
CA ILE A 249 5.09 -6.69 24.27
C ILE A 249 3.75 -6.97 24.95
N THR A 250 2.95 -7.88 24.38
CA THR A 250 1.65 -8.25 24.96
C THR A 250 1.81 -8.79 26.36
N GLN A 251 2.77 -9.68 26.58
CA GLN A 251 3.07 -10.25 27.89
C GLN A 251 3.56 -9.18 28.86
N TYR A 252 4.46 -8.29 28.43
CA TYR A 252 4.95 -7.19 29.26
C TYR A 252 3.82 -6.26 29.70
N LEU A 253 2.96 -5.84 28.79
CA LEU A 253 1.82 -4.95 29.10
C LEU A 253 0.84 -5.59 30.07
N LYS A 254 0.57 -6.89 29.95
CA LYS A 254 -0.29 -7.63 30.88
C LYS A 254 0.33 -7.77 32.26
N THR A 255 1.58 -8.21 32.32
CA THR A 255 2.20 -8.60 33.62
C THR A 255 2.76 -7.43 34.39
N GLN A 256 3.37 -6.46 33.70
CA GLN A 256 4.04 -5.32 34.34
C GLN A 256 3.18 -4.08 34.50
N SER A 257 2.02 -4.04 33.83
CA SER A 257 1.19 -2.83 33.79
C SER A 257 -0.26 -3.07 34.15
N GLY A 258 -0.72 -4.32 34.18
CA GLY A 258 -2.15 -4.64 34.31
C GLY A 258 -3.02 -4.12 33.17
N LEU A 259 -2.40 -3.75 32.04
CA LEU A 259 -3.12 -3.26 30.88
C LEU A 259 -3.70 -4.43 30.06
N HIS A 260 -4.93 -4.26 29.63
CA HIS A 260 -5.61 -5.27 28.81
C HIS A 260 -5.08 -5.18 27.37
N ALA A 261 -4.12 -6.05 27.04
CA ALA A 261 -3.53 -6.19 25.71
C ALA A 261 -3.84 -7.55 25.11
N THR A 262 -4.04 -7.62 23.79
CA THR A 262 -4.29 -8.86 23.03
C THR A 262 -3.33 -8.93 21.87
N ALA A 263 -2.75 -10.10 21.59
CA ALA A 263 -1.88 -10.32 20.45
C ALA A 263 -2.71 -10.73 19.21
N PHE A 264 -2.28 -10.27 18.04
CA PHE A 264 -2.85 -10.61 16.73
C PHE A 264 -1.71 -10.85 15.74
N HIS A 265 -1.56 -12.10 15.29
CA HIS A 265 -0.44 -12.48 14.44
C HIS A 265 -0.78 -13.69 13.55
N GLU A 266 0.04 -13.95 12.53
CA GLU A 266 -0.13 -15.00 11.53
C GLU A 266 -0.11 -16.42 12.10
N GLY A 267 0.53 -16.64 13.24
CA GLY A 267 0.51 -17.93 13.92
C GLY A 267 -0.82 -18.31 14.55
N LEU A 268 -1.78 -17.37 14.67
CA LEU A 268 -3.13 -17.64 15.12
C LEU A 268 -3.98 -18.20 13.98
N SER A 269 -4.86 -19.15 14.29
CA SER A 269 -5.91 -19.59 13.37
C SER A 269 -6.88 -18.44 13.01
N ILE A 270 -7.60 -18.55 11.90
CA ILE A 270 -8.60 -17.54 11.48
C ILE A 270 -9.60 -17.26 12.61
N VAL A 271 -10.08 -18.30 13.29
CA VAL A 271 -11.05 -18.17 14.39
C VAL A 271 -10.46 -17.43 15.59
N GLU A 272 -9.19 -17.69 15.94
CA GLU A 272 -8.50 -16.99 17.01
C GLU A 272 -8.25 -15.52 16.66
N ARG A 273 -7.88 -15.24 15.42
CA ARG A 273 -7.76 -13.86 14.92
C ARG A 273 -9.09 -13.11 14.98
N ASP A 274 -10.18 -13.74 14.57
CA ASP A 274 -11.52 -13.13 14.66
C ASP A 274 -11.92 -12.86 16.11
N ARG A 275 -11.62 -13.76 17.02
CA ARG A 275 -11.86 -13.57 18.47
C ARG A 275 -11.01 -12.43 19.03
N ALA A 276 -9.73 -12.34 18.68
CA ALA A 276 -8.85 -11.27 19.12
C ALA A 276 -9.34 -9.90 18.61
N ALA A 277 -9.72 -9.82 17.35
CA ALA A 277 -10.29 -8.61 16.74
C ALA A 277 -11.62 -8.21 17.39
N ALA A 278 -12.53 -9.16 17.61
CA ALA A 278 -13.81 -8.91 18.29
C ALA A 278 -13.61 -8.46 19.75
N PHE A 279 -12.67 -9.07 20.46
CA PHE A 279 -12.32 -8.67 21.83
C PHE A 279 -11.70 -7.28 21.88
N PHE A 280 -10.89 -6.91 20.88
CA PHE A 280 -10.38 -5.55 20.79
C PHE A 280 -11.48 -4.53 20.41
N ALA A 281 -12.47 -4.91 19.62
CA ALA A 281 -13.58 -4.04 19.25
C ALA A 281 -14.57 -3.78 20.39
N ASP A 282 -14.62 -4.63 21.41
CA ASP A 282 -15.48 -4.47 22.58
C ASP A 282 -14.95 -3.34 23.50
N PHE A 283 -15.72 -2.26 23.64
CA PHE A 283 -15.36 -1.09 24.45
C PHE A 283 -15.64 -1.29 25.96
N GLU A 284 -16.51 -2.23 26.32
CA GLU A 284 -16.92 -2.41 27.72
C GLU A 284 -16.01 -3.42 28.45
N THR A 285 -15.80 -4.58 27.83
CA THR A 285 -15.10 -5.69 28.49
C THR A 285 -13.83 -6.13 27.74
N GLY A 286 -13.60 -5.58 26.55
CA GLY A 286 -12.52 -5.98 25.67
C GLY A 286 -11.14 -5.40 26.00
N SER A 287 -10.15 -5.77 25.20
CA SER A 287 -8.80 -5.23 25.37
C SER A 287 -8.71 -3.78 24.89
N GLN A 288 -7.98 -2.96 25.63
CA GLN A 288 -7.63 -1.60 25.21
C GLN A 288 -6.62 -1.61 24.07
N ILE A 289 -5.71 -2.59 24.08
CA ILE A 289 -4.54 -2.63 23.22
C ILE A 289 -4.58 -3.90 22.37
N LEU A 290 -4.39 -3.75 21.04
CA LEU A 290 -4.12 -4.84 20.14
C LEU A 290 -2.68 -4.72 19.66
N VAL A 291 -1.86 -5.74 19.89
CA VAL A 291 -0.48 -5.82 19.43
C VAL A 291 -0.41 -6.77 18.27
N CYS A 292 -0.09 -6.25 17.09
CA CYS A 292 -0.07 -7.00 15.84
C CYS A 292 1.36 -7.22 15.35
N SER A 293 1.62 -8.37 14.74
CA SER A 293 2.68 -8.50 13.74
C SER A 293 2.28 -7.80 12.43
N GLU A 294 3.10 -7.84 11.38
CA GLU A 294 2.80 -7.21 10.08
C GLU A 294 1.41 -7.55 9.52
N ILE A 295 0.90 -8.76 9.78
CA ILE A 295 -0.45 -9.17 9.34
C ILE A 295 -1.57 -8.28 9.91
N GLY A 296 -1.30 -7.52 10.95
CA GLY A 296 -2.27 -6.57 11.50
C GLY A 296 -2.52 -5.36 10.61
N SER A 297 -1.65 -5.10 9.63
CA SER A 297 -1.80 -4.03 8.65
C SER A 297 -2.72 -4.40 7.49
N GLU A 298 -2.99 -5.69 7.26
CA GLU A 298 -3.71 -6.18 6.09
C GLU A 298 -5.07 -6.81 6.43
N GLY A 299 -6.07 -6.54 5.60
CA GLY A 299 -7.34 -7.26 5.56
C GLY A 299 -8.25 -7.08 6.78
N ARG A 300 -7.96 -6.14 7.68
CA ARG A 300 -8.78 -5.86 8.87
C ARG A 300 -9.13 -4.38 8.99
N ASN A 301 -10.35 -4.14 9.43
CA ASN A 301 -10.86 -2.81 9.64
C ASN A 301 -10.93 -2.48 11.14
N PHE A 302 -9.99 -1.65 11.60
CA PHE A 302 -9.92 -1.14 12.97
C PHE A 302 -10.21 0.37 13.03
N GLN A 303 -11.16 0.87 12.24
CA GLN A 303 -11.49 2.31 12.12
C GLN A 303 -11.87 2.97 13.45
N PHE A 304 -12.27 2.21 14.45
CA PHE A 304 -12.57 2.69 15.79
C PHE A 304 -11.31 2.96 16.64
N ALA A 305 -10.14 2.48 16.22
CA ALA A 305 -8.86 2.73 16.90
C ALA A 305 -8.16 3.94 16.26
N HIS A 306 -8.11 5.06 16.99
CA HIS A 306 -7.54 6.30 16.47
C HIS A 306 -6.05 6.47 16.80
N HIS A 307 -5.48 5.59 17.62
CA HIS A 307 -4.08 5.60 18.00
C HIS A 307 -3.36 4.39 17.40
N LEU A 308 -2.44 4.68 16.48
CA LEU A 308 -1.53 3.69 15.89
C LEU A 308 -0.12 3.95 16.41
N ILE A 309 0.53 2.92 16.95
CA ILE A 309 1.92 2.96 17.39
C ILE A 309 2.72 1.98 16.53
N LEU A 310 3.66 2.49 15.77
CA LEU A 310 4.66 1.68 15.08
C LEU A 310 5.82 1.46 16.04
N PHE A 311 5.97 0.24 16.56
CA PHE A 311 7.01 -0.10 17.51
C PHE A 311 8.38 -0.21 16.83
N ASP A 312 8.39 -0.75 15.64
CA ASP A 312 9.47 -0.76 14.66
C ASP A 312 8.93 -0.31 13.30
N LEU A 313 9.81 -0.04 12.36
CA LEU A 313 9.43 0.33 11.00
C LEU A 313 9.56 -0.90 10.09
N PRO A 314 8.63 -1.11 9.15
CA PRO A 314 8.74 -2.18 8.18
C PRO A 314 9.93 -1.94 7.24
N PHE A 315 10.52 -3.03 6.72
CA PHE A 315 11.59 -2.96 5.73
C PHE A 315 11.09 -2.42 4.38
N ASN A 316 9.85 -2.74 4.05
CA ASN A 316 9.19 -2.25 2.84
C ASN A 316 8.42 -0.97 3.18
N PRO A 317 8.75 0.19 2.54
CA PRO A 317 8.00 1.42 2.72
C PRO A 317 6.51 1.31 2.41
N ASP A 318 6.12 0.39 1.54
CA ASP A 318 4.73 0.18 1.12
C ASP A 318 3.86 -0.32 2.27
N LEU A 319 4.42 -1.18 3.14
CA LEU A 319 3.75 -1.63 4.37
C LEU A 319 3.51 -0.49 5.37
N LEU A 320 4.29 0.60 5.27
CA LEU A 320 4.06 1.78 6.11
C LEU A 320 2.87 2.62 5.63
N GLU A 321 2.57 2.59 4.34
CA GLU A 321 1.43 3.30 3.76
C GLU A 321 0.11 2.54 3.97
N GLN A 322 0.14 1.22 3.95
CA GLN A 322 -1.00 0.34 4.24
C GLN A 322 -1.48 0.51 5.67
#